data_e485ff5270654b4400eb2b1d157a003e
#
_entry.id   e485ff5270654b4400eb2b1d157a003e
#
_cell.length_a   1.000
_cell.length_b   1.000
_cell.length_c   1.000
_cell.angle_alpha   90.00
_cell.angle_beta   90.00
_cell.angle_gamma   90.00
#
_symmetry.space_group_name_H-M   'P 1'
#
loop_
_entity.id
_entity.type
_entity.pdbx_description
1 polymer ?
#
loop_
_entity_poly.entity_id
_entity_poly.type
_entity_poly.pdbx_seq_one_letter_code
_entity_poly.pdbx_strand_id
1 'polypeptide(L)'
;MNKLPKGVDQLPSGKYRIRKMINGKRQSLLFDEPPTQRDVLLATNELLNEVPGATLKGTFLDYAEKYIKAKENVLSASTIRGYRATLKSIPSHFTSLPIKDITQYTLTALVNDMVRSERPVSPKRPLSPKTIYNRHGLIVSVMHEFRPEFVIRTKLPRKVQKDIYTPGDEEVSRLFAYLDDSLTLKKYWVPLYLASLGLRRSEIGALTIKDLSEDNILTVSKAKVQGSDNKWVIQNFTKTERSNRKIPLPKELADRIREQGCIYEGFLGKMYDNMRIVEKRIGLPHFGIHRLRSFFASKAHSLGLHDSIILKLGGWKSDYIMKGIYRKALKEDLQEESKVFLDHMTNRVVNKE
;
A
#
# COMPACT_ATOMS: atom_id res chain seq x y z
N MET A 1 10.65 50.20 -15.81
CA MET A 1 10.12 49.36 -16.89
C MET A 1 10.04 47.93 -16.40
N ASN A 2 8.84 47.37 -16.29
CA ASN A 2 8.69 45.98 -15.90
C ASN A 2 9.25 45.07 -16.99
N LYS A 3 10.16 44.18 -16.63
CA LYS A 3 10.81 43.25 -17.55
C LYS A 3 9.75 42.28 -18.09
N LEU A 4 9.58 42.20 -19.41
CA LEU A 4 8.64 41.24 -20.04
C LEU A 4 8.96 39.79 -19.64
N PRO A 5 7.94 38.93 -19.48
CA PRO A 5 8.15 37.51 -19.22
C PRO A 5 9.02 36.86 -20.30
N LYS A 6 9.81 35.86 -19.94
CA LYS A 6 10.69 35.16 -20.87
C LYS A 6 9.90 34.52 -22.03
N GLY A 7 10.27 34.86 -23.26
CA GLY A 7 9.65 34.35 -24.48
C GLY A 7 8.47 35.18 -24.99
N VAL A 8 8.21 36.35 -24.44
CA VAL A 8 7.25 37.34 -24.98
C VAL A 8 7.99 38.24 -25.96
N ASP A 9 7.49 38.33 -27.19
CA ASP A 9 7.95 39.19 -28.28
C ASP A 9 6.93 40.31 -28.48
N GLN A 10 7.39 41.53 -28.76
CA GLN A 10 6.55 42.60 -29.26
C GLN A 10 6.46 42.54 -30.79
N LEU A 11 5.26 42.52 -31.31
CA LEU A 11 4.99 42.52 -32.75
C LEU A 11 5.06 43.95 -33.35
N PRO A 12 5.30 44.08 -34.67
CA PRO A 12 5.27 45.36 -35.33
C PRO A 12 3.91 46.09 -35.20
N SER A 13 2.83 45.35 -34.93
CA SER A 13 1.51 45.89 -34.63
C SER A 13 1.36 46.50 -33.23
N GLY A 14 2.41 46.53 -32.44
CA GLY A 14 2.39 47.00 -31.05
C GLY A 14 1.89 45.95 -30.03
N LYS A 15 1.29 44.86 -30.46
CA LYS A 15 0.80 43.76 -29.60
C LYS A 15 1.94 42.90 -29.11
N TYR A 16 1.76 42.26 -27.97
CA TYR A 16 2.71 41.29 -27.39
C TYR A 16 2.27 39.88 -27.69
N ARG A 17 3.22 38.99 -28.02
CA ARG A 17 3.00 37.59 -28.33
C ARG A 17 3.90 36.68 -27.53
N ILE A 18 3.33 35.58 -27.00
CA ILE A 18 4.10 34.45 -26.53
C ILE A 18 3.64 33.17 -27.27
N ARG A 19 4.58 32.34 -27.65
CA ARG A 19 4.29 31.02 -28.27
C ARG A 19 4.50 29.93 -27.26
N LYS A 20 3.51 29.07 -27.09
CA LYS A 20 3.58 27.91 -26.20
C LYS A 20 3.08 26.64 -26.87
N MET A 21 3.62 25.51 -26.46
CA MET A 21 3.08 24.19 -26.82
C MET A 21 1.93 23.86 -25.89
N ILE A 22 0.71 23.75 -26.43
CA ILE A 22 -0.50 23.43 -25.71
C ILE A 22 -1.14 22.24 -26.40
N ASN A 23 -1.34 21.14 -25.67
CA ASN A 23 -1.90 19.89 -26.21
C ASN A 23 -1.19 19.38 -27.49
N GLY A 24 0.15 19.48 -27.52
CA GLY A 24 0.98 19.03 -28.66
C GLY A 24 0.94 19.98 -29.88
N LYS A 25 0.19 21.07 -29.83
CA LYS A 25 0.12 22.10 -30.88
C LYS A 25 0.78 23.38 -30.43
N ARG A 26 1.50 24.04 -31.33
CA ARG A 26 2.09 25.37 -31.07
C ARG A 26 1.01 26.43 -31.19
N GLN A 27 0.68 27.09 -30.08
CA GLN A 27 -0.32 28.16 -30.03
C GLN A 27 0.35 29.49 -29.71
N SER A 28 -0.23 30.61 -30.20
CA SER A 28 0.21 31.97 -29.95
C SER A 28 -0.82 32.69 -29.11
N LEU A 29 -0.41 33.16 -27.96
CA LEU A 29 -1.19 34.06 -27.10
C LEU A 29 -0.82 35.49 -27.46
N LEU A 30 -1.83 36.35 -27.70
CA LEU A 30 -1.68 37.75 -28.02
C LEU A 30 -2.20 38.61 -26.87
N PHE A 31 -1.51 39.67 -26.56
CA PHE A 31 -1.88 40.64 -25.53
C PHE A 31 -1.78 42.04 -26.15
N ASP A 32 -2.74 42.91 -25.86
CA ASP A 32 -2.74 44.29 -26.33
C ASP A 32 -1.77 45.18 -25.50
N GLU A 33 -1.55 44.81 -24.23
CA GLU A 33 -0.62 45.47 -23.31
C GLU A 33 0.53 44.53 -22.91
N PRO A 34 1.66 45.06 -22.36
CA PRO A 34 2.77 44.25 -21.92
C PRO A 34 2.29 43.28 -20.80
N PRO A 35 2.24 41.95 -21.07
CA PRO A 35 1.67 41.00 -20.12
C PRO A 35 2.64 40.77 -18.94
N THR A 36 2.08 40.57 -17.78
CA THR A 36 2.80 40.05 -16.62
C THR A 36 2.92 38.51 -16.72
N GLN A 37 3.77 37.93 -15.89
CA GLN A 37 3.87 36.47 -15.81
C GLN A 37 2.55 35.81 -15.38
N ARG A 38 1.73 36.54 -14.62
CA ARG A 38 0.38 36.12 -14.20
C ARG A 38 -0.61 36.10 -15.37
N ASP A 39 -0.56 37.12 -16.22
CA ASP A 39 -1.45 37.22 -17.39
C ASP A 39 -1.15 36.12 -18.41
N VAL A 40 0.13 35.83 -18.65
CA VAL A 40 0.55 34.70 -19.47
C VAL A 40 0.09 33.36 -18.88
N LEU A 41 0.14 33.21 -17.56
CA LEU A 41 -0.34 31.99 -16.89
C LEU A 41 -1.87 31.84 -16.99
N LEU A 42 -2.62 32.91 -16.78
CA LEU A 42 -4.08 32.93 -16.88
C LEU A 42 -4.52 32.59 -18.31
N ALA A 43 -4.00 33.30 -19.31
CA ALA A 43 -4.33 33.04 -20.72
C ALA A 43 -3.89 31.64 -21.20
N THR A 44 -2.79 31.10 -20.67
CA THR A 44 -2.38 29.72 -20.95
C THR A 44 -3.37 28.73 -20.33
N ASN A 45 -3.86 29.01 -19.12
CA ASN A 45 -4.84 28.16 -18.43
C ASN A 45 -6.21 28.23 -19.12
N GLU A 46 -6.61 29.38 -19.62
CA GLU A 46 -7.83 29.54 -20.44
C GLU A 46 -7.78 28.68 -21.69
N LEU A 47 -6.68 28.71 -22.44
CA LEU A 47 -6.50 27.87 -23.63
C LEU A 47 -6.34 26.36 -23.32
N LEU A 48 -5.80 26.01 -22.16
CA LEU A 48 -5.82 24.63 -21.69
C LEU A 48 -7.22 24.16 -21.33
N ASN A 49 -8.09 25.10 -20.90
CA ASN A 49 -9.48 24.87 -20.59
C ASN A 49 -10.38 24.89 -21.86
N GLU A 50 -9.92 25.50 -22.97
CA GLU A 50 -10.50 25.41 -24.30
C GLU A 50 -10.11 24.11 -25.03
N VAL A 51 -10.18 22.94 -24.34
CA VAL A 51 -10.17 21.66 -25.05
C VAL A 51 -11.45 21.57 -25.89
N PRO A 52 -11.37 21.58 -27.23
CA PRO A 52 -12.56 21.56 -28.06
C PRO A 52 -13.37 20.29 -27.77
N GLY A 53 -14.54 20.45 -27.20
CA GLY A 53 -15.59 19.45 -27.26
C GLY A 53 -15.92 18.61 -26.03
N ALA A 54 -15.21 18.68 -24.93
CA ALA A 54 -15.63 17.98 -23.72
C ALA A 54 -16.14 18.94 -22.65
N THR A 55 -17.36 19.44 -22.82
CA THR A 55 -18.13 19.89 -21.66
C THR A 55 -18.18 18.73 -20.68
N LEU A 56 -17.45 18.83 -19.57
CA LEU A 56 -17.46 17.81 -18.52
C LEU A 56 -18.88 17.75 -17.92
N LYS A 57 -19.76 16.99 -18.60
CA LYS A 57 -21.13 16.71 -18.18
C LYS A 57 -21.12 15.46 -17.34
N GLY A 58 -21.53 15.57 -16.11
CA GLY A 58 -21.62 14.43 -15.20
C GLY A 58 -21.01 14.71 -13.83
N THR A 59 -21.33 13.81 -12.91
CA THR A 59 -20.92 13.88 -11.51
C THR A 59 -19.52 13.30 -11.32
N PHE A 60 -18.94 13.57 -10.14
CA PHE A 60 -17.70 12.87 -9.74
C PHE A 60 -17.87 11.35 -9.77
N LEU A 61 -19.04 10.84 -9.38
CA LEU A 61 -19.35 9.41 -9.42
C LEU A 61 -19.18 8.83 -10.83
N ASP A 62 -19.79 9.49 -11.84
CA ASP A 62 -19.72 9.03 -13.23
C ASP A 62 -18.27 8.92 -13.74
N TYR A 63 -17.46 9.92 -13.40
CA TYR A 63 -16.05 9.94 -13.80
C TYR A 63 -15.20 8.97 -13.01
N ALA A 64 -15.49 8.77 -11.72
CA ALA A 64 -14.80 7.76 -10.90
C ALA A 64 -15.08 6.34 -11.40
N GLU A 65 -16.32 6.05 -11.82
CA GLU A 65 -16.67 4.75 -12.42
C GLU A 65 -15.98 4.55 -13.77
N LYS A 66 -15.95 5.57 -14.63
CA LYS A 66 -15.18 5.55 -15.89
C LYS A 66 -13.69 5.30 -15.64
N TYR A 67 -13.10 5.98 -14.65
CA TYR A 67 -11.70 5.79 -14.25
C TYR A 67 -11.43 4.36 -13.83
N ILE A 68 -12.26 3.81 -12.94
CA ILE A 68 -12.10 2.45 -12.43
C ILE A 68 -12.24 1.42 -13.59
N LYS A 69 -13.24 1.60 -14.46
CA LYS A 69 -13.47 0.74 -15.60
C LYS A 69 -12.29 0.75 -16.58
N ALA A 70 -11.73 1.91 -16.88
CA ALA A 70 -10.56 2.04 -17.75
C ALA A 70 -9.30 1.34 -17.20
N LYS A 71 -9.22 1.15 -15.88
CA LYS A 71 -8.06 0.48 -15.22
C LYS A 71 -8.30 -1.02 -14.94
N GLU A 72 -9.48 -1.58 -15.23
CA GLU A 72 -9.82 -2.97 -14.89
C GLU A 72 -8.86 -4.02 -15.47
N ASN A 73 -8.36 -3.79 -16.68
CA ASN A 73 -7.44 -4.71 -17.36
C ASN A 73 -5.95 -4.42 -17.09
N VAL A 74 -5.64 -3.31 -16.42
CA VAL A 74 -4.26 -2.86 -16.15
C VAL A 74 -3.88 -3.09 -14.71
N LEU A 75 -4.82 -2.89 -13.79
CA LEU A 75 -4.57 -3.03 -12.35
C LEU A 75 -5.01 -4.41 -11.84
N SER A 76 -4.42 -4.83 -10.72
CA SER A 76 -4.83 -6.09 -10.08
C SER A 76 -6.29 -6.08 -9.65
N ALA A 77 -6.95 -7.24 -9.69
CA ALA A 77 -8.35 -7.40 -9.27
C ALA A 77 -8.60 -6.87 -7.83
N SER A 78 -7.63 -7.05 -6.93
CA SER A 78 -7.71 -6.52 -5.56
C SER A 78 -7.63 -4.99 -5.50
N THR A 79 -6.87 -4.35 -6.40
CA THR A 79 -6.82 -2.88 -6.50
C THR A 79 -8.14 -2.32 -6.98
N ILE A 80 -8.71 -2.91 -8.04
CA ILE A 80 -10.03 -2.52 -8.57
C ILE A 80 -11.12 -2.68 -7.49
N ARG A 81 -11.13 -3.81 -6.79
CA ARG A 81 -12.03 -4.03 -5.64
C ARG A 81 -11.85 -2.96 -4.56
N GLY A 82 -10.59 -2.61 -4.27
CA GLY A 82 -10.26 -1.54 -3.32
C GLY A 82 -10.80 -0.18 -3.76
N TYR A 83 -10.66 0.18 -5.03
CA TYR A 83 -11.19 1.43 -5.59
C TYR A 83 -12.72 1.47 -5.53
N ARG A 84 -13.41 0.38 -5.90
CA ARG A 84 -14.88 0.32 -5.81
C ARG A 84 -15.38 0.44 -4.37
N ALA A 85 -14.73 -0.24 -3.43
CA ALA A 85 -15.06 -0.13 -2.00
C ALA A 85 -14.78 1.29 -1.46
N THR A 86 -13.67 1.90 -1.90
CA THR A 86 -13.33 3.28 -1.54
C THR A 86 -14.37 4.26 -2.08
N LEU A 87 -14.74 4.13 -3.37
CA LEU A 87 -15.74 5.00 -4.01
C LEU A 87 -17.09 4.95 -3.27
N LYS A 88 -17.58 3.75 -2.96
CA LYS A 88 -18.80 3.55 -2.16
C LYS A 88 -18.74 4.17 -0.76
N SER A 89 -17.56 4.40 -0.24
CA SER A 89 -17.36 4.96 1.11
C SER A 89 -17.18 6.48 1.11
N ILE A 90 -17.03 7.12 -0.05
CA ILE A 90 -17.01 8.60 -0.18
C ILE A 90 -18.44 9.10 0.02
N PRO A 91 -18.64 10.17 0.81
CA PRO A 91 -19.97 10.72 1.05
C PRO A 91 -20.71 11.09 -0.24
N SER A 92 -22.02 10.79 -0.30
CA SER A 92 -22.84 11.00 -1.50
C SER A 92 -22.95 12.47 -1.88
N HIS A 93 -22.99 13.39 -0.91
CA HIS A 93 -23.03 14.83 -1.20
C HIS A 93 -21.82 15.31 -2.01
N PHE A 94 -20.66 14.62 -1.90
CA PHE A 94 -19.49 14.93 -2.74
C PHE A 94 -19.54 14.18 -4.07
N THR A 95 -19.88 12.87 -4.06
CA THR A 95 -19.89 12.08 -5.31
C THR A 95 -20.94 12.54 -6.32
N SER A 96 -22.00 13.20 -5.86
CA SER A 96 -23.05 13.79 -6.71
C SER A 96 -22.70 15.18 -7.27
N LEU A 97 -21.60 15.81 -6.84
CA LEU A 97 -21.18 17.08 -7.40
C LEU A 97 -20.78 16.92 -8.87
N PRO A 98 -21.18 17.86 -9.76
CA PRO A 98 -20.60 17.92 -11.10
C PRO A 98 -19.07 18.05 -10.99
N ILE A 99 -18.35 17.24 -11.76
CA ILE A 99 -16.87 17.19 -11.64
C ILE A 99 -16.24 18.56 -11.92
N LYS A 100 -16.85 19.37 -12.79
CA LYS A 100 -16.41 20.74 -13.11
C LYS A 100 -16.51 21.69 -11.92
N ASP A 101 -17.45 21.45 -11.00
CA ASP A 101 -17.76 22.32 -9.86
C ASP A 101 -16.94 21.96 -8.60
N ILE A 102 -16.10 20.91 -8.68
CA ILE A 102 -15.19 20.55 -7.61
C ILE A 102 -14.08 21.59 -7.52
N THR A 103 -14.00 22.25 -6.38
CA THR A 103 -13.02 23.28 -6.06
C THR A 103 -12.10 22.85 -4.93
N GLN A 104 -11.03 23.62 -4.69
CA GLN A 104 -10.16 23.40 -3.52
C GLN A 104 -10.95 23.53 -2.20
N TYR A 105 -11.96 24.40 -2.17
CA TYR A 105 -12.82 24.56 -0.99
C TYR A 105 -13.65 23.30 -0.72
N THR A 106 -14.32 22.75 -1.75
CA THR A 106 -15.14 21.53 -1.60
C THR A 106 -14.30 20.33 -1.17
N LEU A 107 -13.06 20.21 -1.66
CA LEU A 107 -12.12 19.16 -1.22
C LEU A 107 -11.71 19.34 0.23
N THR A 108 -11.44 20.58 0.64
CA THR A 108 -11.06 20.87 2.05
C THR A 108 -12.25 20.62 2.99
N ALA A 109 -13.46 21.02 2.60
CA ALA A 109 -14.68 20.74 3.34
C ALA A 109 -14.89 19.22 3.50
N LEU A 110 -14.77 18.45 2.41
CA LEU A 110 -14.87 17.00 2.45
C LEU A 110 -13.85 16.36 3.42
N VAL A 111 -12.61 16.82 3.41
CA VAL A 111 -11.59 16.29 4.35
C VAL A 111 -11.97 16.59 5.79
N ASN A 112 -12.45 17.81 6.08
CA ASN A 112 -12.91 18.17 7.41
C ASN A 112 -14.12 17.33 7.86
N ASP A 113 -15.07 17.08 6.97
CA ASP A 113 -16.21 16.21 7.25
C ASP A 113 -15.77 14.78 7.53
N MET A 114 -14.84 14.25 6.74
CA MET A 114 -14.27 12.92 6.98
C MET A 114 -13.51 12.81 8.31
N VAL A 115 -12.82 13.87 8.74
CA VAL A 115 -12.13 13.89 10.05
C VAL A 115 -13.12 13.85 11.21
N ARG A 116 -14.26 14.53 11.08
CA ARG A 116 -15.34 14.57 12.08
C ARG A 116 -16.22 13.31 12.04
N SER A 117 -16.24 12.61 10.91
CA SER A 117 -17.11 11.44 10.71
C SER A 117 -16.65 10.24 11.52
N GLU A 118 -17.62 9.51 12.06
CA GLU A 118 -17.44 8.24 12.74
C GLU A 118 -17.72 7.07 11.79
N ARG A 119 -17.12 5.92 12.07
CA ARG A 119 -17.46 4.68 11.38
C ARG A 119 -18.86 4.23 11.78
N PRO A 120 -19.67 3.73 10.83
CA PRO A 120 -20.99 3.20 11.13
C PRO A 120 -20.90 1.78 11.75
N VAL A 121 -20.03 1.60 12.75
CA VAL A 121 -19.82 0.32 13.47
C VAL A 121 -19.81 0.58 14.97
N SER A 122 -20.31 -0.36 15.75
CA SER A 122 -20.29 -0.30 17.20
C SER A 122 -18.99 -0.93 17.76
N PRO A 123 -18.27 -0.28 18.69
CA PRO A 123 -18.45 1.10 19.14
C PRO A 123 -18.05 2.11 18.04
N LYS A 124 -18.75 3.24 18.00
CA LYS A 124 -18.43 4.33 17.06
C LYS A 124 -16.99 4.80 17.26
N ARG A 125 -16.26 4.91 16.16
CA ARG A 125 -14.85 5.34 16.16
C ARG A 125 -14.61 6.31 15.00
N PRO A 126 -13.76 7.33 15.18
CA PRO A 126 -13.41 8.24 14.09
C PRO A 126 -12.76 7.48 12.93
N LEU A 127 -12.91 8.06 11.74
CA LEU A 127 -12.21 7.53 10.57
C LEU A 127 -10.70 7.60 10.79
N SER A 128 -10.01 6.51 10.44
CA SER A 128 -8.55 6.53 10.53
C SER A 128 -7.95 7.47 9.47
N PRO A 129 -6.82 8.14 9.75
CA PRO A 129 -6.12 8.92 8.74
C PRO A 129 -5.87 8.10 7.46
N LYS A 130 -5.53 6.82 7.57
CA LYS A 130 -5.33 5.93 6.41
C LYS A 130 -6.59 5.82 5.54
N THR A 131 -7.77 5.76 6.13
CA THR A 131 -9.05 5.72 5.38
C THR A 131 -9.25 7.03 4.62
N ILE A 132 -9.00 8.17 5.26
CA ILE A 132 -9.09 9.49 4.64
C ILE A 132 -8.11 9.61 3.47
N TYR A 133 -6.85 9.18 3.67
CA TYR A 133 -5.84 9.15 2.61
C TYR A 133 -6.25 8.28 1.41
N ASN A 134 -6.86 7.12 1.64
CA ASN A 134 -7.32 6.26 0.55
C ASN A 134 -8.46 6.91 -0.25
N ARG A 135 -9.44 7.52 0.43
CA ARG A 135 -10.54 8.24 -0.23
C ARG A 135 -10.02 9.43 -1.03
N HIS A 136 -9.22 10.27 -0.40
CA HIS A 136 -8.59 11.42 -1.06
C HIS A 136 -7.70 11.00 -2.23
N GLY A 137 -6.92 9.92 -2.09
CA GLY A 137 -6.07 9.39 -3.15
C GLY A 137 -6.85 8.96 -4.40
N LEU A 138 -8.02 8.32 -4.23
CA LEU A 138 -8.90 8.00 -5.35
C LEU A 138 -9.43 9.29 -6.01
N ILE A 139 -9.86 10.27 -5.21
CA ILE A 139 -10.35 11.55 -5.73
C ILE A 139 -9.26 12.24 -6.55
N VAL A 140 -8.04 12.32 -6.02
CA VAL A 140 -6.90 12.93 -6.74
C VAL A 140 -6.62 12.20 -8.04
N SER A 141 -6.67 10.87 -8.05
CA SER A 141 -6.43 10.09 -9.27
C SER A 141 -7.49 10.35 -10.35
N VAL A 142 -8.76 10.43 -9.96
CA VAL A 142 -9.86 10.76 -10.88
C VAL A 142 -9.73 12.20 -11.40
N MET A 143 -9.49 13.15 -10.49
CA MET A 143 -9.34 14.56 -10.88
C MET A 143 -8.14 14.77 -11.80
N HIS A 144 -7.01 14.11 -11.53
CA HIS A 144 -5.81 14.19 -12.38
C HIS A 144 -6.06 13.62 -13.79
N GLU A 145 -6.88 12.57 -13.93
CA GLU A 145 -7.21 11.98 -15.23
C GLU A 145 -8.13 12.89 -16.07
N PHE A 146 -9.16 13.51 -15.43
CA PHE A 146 -10.21 14.23 -16.14
C PHE A 146 -10.15 15.75 -16.01
N ARG A 147 -9.40 16.25 -15.03
CA ARG A 147 -9.13 17.68 -14.79
C ARG A 147 -7.66 17.92 -14.45
N PRO A 148 -6.76 17.60 -15.37
CA PRO A 148 -5.30 17.70 -15.13
C PRO A 148 -4.84 19.14 -14.84
N GLU A 149 -5.59 20.15 -15.26
CA GLU A 149 -5.35 21.56 -14.97
C GLU A 149 -5.61 21.94 -13.51
N PHE A 150 -6.43 21.14 -12.81
CA PHE A 150 -6.82 21.42 -11.43
C PHE A 150 -5.78 20.90 -10.42
N VAL A 151 -4.95 21.80 -9.92
CA VAL A 151 -3.90 21.47 -8.94
C VAL A 151 -4.50 21.33 -7.54
N ILE A 152 -4.50 20.10 -7.01
CA ILE A 152 -5.03 19.80 -5.69
C ILE A 152 -3.97 20.08 -4.60
N ARG A 153 -4.30 20.94 -3.63
CA ARG A 153 -3.43 21.37 -2.52
C ARG A 153 -4.03 21.08 -1.14
N THR A 154 -4.87 20.05 -1.04
CA THR A 154 -5.56 19.72 0.20
C THR A 154 -4.61 19.16 1.25
N LYS A 155 -4.61 19.73 2.46
CA LYS A 155 -3.87 19.20 3.60
C LYS A 155 -4.65 18.02 4.21
N LEU A 156 -3.96 16.93 4.49
CA LEU A 156 -4.54 15.74 5.09
C LEU A 156 -4.12 15.60 6.56
N PRO A 157 -4.91 14.92 7.41
CA PRO A 157 -4.58 14.70 8.80
C PRO A 157 -3.27 13.91 8.93
N ARG A 158 -2.49 14.23 9.97
CA ARG A 158 -1.21 13.56 10.23
C ARG A 158 -1.41 12.06 10.44
N LYS A 159 -0.60 11.24 9.78
CA LYS A 159 -0.56 9.80 10.04
C LYS A 159 0.12 9.56 11.37
N VAL A 160 -0.60 9.02 12.33
CA VAL A 160 0.00 8.52 13.57
C VAL A 160 0.56 7.13 13.30
N GLN A 161 1.86 6.97 13.47
CA GLN A 161 2.51 5.68 13.39
C GLN A 161 2.12 4.90 14.65
N LYS A 162 1.30 3.86 14.50
CA LYS A 162 0.96 2.97 15.61
C LYS A 162 2.09 1.98 15.81
N ASP A 163 2.48 1.79 17.04
CA ASP A 163 3.31 0.65 17.39
C ASP A 163 2.57 -0.63 17.07
N ILE A 164 3.18 -1.42 16.21
CA ILE A 164 2.58 -2.66 15.74
C ILE A 164 3.31 -3.80 16.44
N TYR A 165 2.55 -4.54 17.25
CA TYR A 165 3.06 -5.69 17.95
C TYR A 165 3.54 -6.79 16.98
N THR A 166 4.72 -7.34 17.22
CA THR A 166 5.30 -8.49 16.50
C THR A 166 5.57 -9.56 17.55
N PRO A 167 5.08 -10.80 17.37
CA PRO A 167 5.29 -11.86 18.36
C PRO A 167 6.76 -12.25 18.44
N GLY A 168 7.17 -12.71 19.63
CA GLY A 168 8.49 -13.29 19.88
C GLY A 168 8.51 -14.81 19.66
N ASP A 169 9.69 -15.42 19.86
CA ASP A 169 9.92 -16.87 19.69
C ASP A 169 9.00 -17.72 20.56
N GLU A 170 8.84 -17.36 21.85
CA GLU A 170 8.02 -18.11 22.79
C GLU A 170 6.54 -18.14 22.35
N GLU A 171 6.00 -16.99 21.94
CA GLU A 171 4.60 -16.88 21.52
C GLU A 171 4.32 -17.65 20.23
N VAL A 172 5.26 -17.58 19.28
CA VAL A 172 5.19 -18.35 18.04
C VAL A 172 5.30 -19.85 18.32
N SER A 173 6.18 -20.28 19.21
CA SER A 173 6.32 -21.69 19.64
C SER A 173 5.05 -22.21 20.31
N ARG A 174 4.46 -21.44 21.23
CA ARG A 174 3.18 -21.79 21.88
C ARG A 174 2.02 -21.87 20.89
N LEU A 175 1.99 -20.98 19.89
CA LEU A 175 0.98 -21.05 18.82
C LEU A 175 1.07 -22.37 18.05
N PHE A 176 2.27 -22.75 17.63
CA PHE A 176 2.48 -23.98 16.83
C PHE A 176 2.28 -25.26 17.65
N ALA A 177 2.70 -25.30 18.89
CA ALA A 177 2.43 -26.43 19.79
C ALA A 177 0.93 -26.67 19.95
N TYR A 178 0.16 -25.59 20.23
CA TYR A 178 -1.29 -25.72 20.35
C TYR A 178 -1.98 -26.18 19.04
N LEU A 179 -1.50 -25.70 17.89
CA LEU A 179 -2.04 -26.12 16.59
C LEU A 179 -1.74 -27.59 16.31
N ASP A 180 -0.58 -28.09 16.74
CA ASP A 180 -0.17 -29.48 16.51
C ASP A 180 -1.02 -30.46 17.33
N ASP A 181 -1.31 -30.12 18.57
CA ASP A 181 -2.14 -30.91 19.48
C ASP A 181 -3.64 -30.87 19.13
N SER A 182 -4.07 -29.92 18.30
CA SER A 182 -5.48 -29.71 18.00
C SER A 182 -5.97 -30.56 16.82
N LEU A 183 -6.88 -31.47 17.03
CA LEU A 183 -7.48 -32.29 15.96
C LEU A 183 -8.17 -31.46 14.86
N THR A 184 -8.81 -30.34 15.23
CA THR A 184 -9.59 -29.50 14.29
C THR A 184 -8.80 -28.37 13.68
N LEU A 185 -7.77 -27.86 14.36
CA LEU A 185 -7.00 -26.70 13.97
C LEU A 185 -5.63 -27.05 13.37
N LYS A 186 -5.20 -28.31 13.45
CA LYS A 186 -3.91 -28.81 12.90
C LYS A 186 -3.73 -28.48 11.41
N LYS A 187 -4.81 -28.43 10.62
CA LYS A 187 -4.79 -28.01 9.21
C LYS A 187 -4.31 -26.57 8.98
N TYR A 188 -4.29 -25.72 10.00
CA TYR A 188 -3.75 -24.37 9.92
C TYR A 188 -2.26 -24.29 10.25
N TRP A 189 -1.67 -25.38 10.75
CA TRP A 189 -0.27 -25.42 11.12
C TRP A 189 0.64 -25.09 9.93
N VAL A 190 0.53 -25.84 8.82
CA VAL A 190 1.32 -25.64 7.60
C VAL A 190 1.20 -24.22 7.05
N PRO A 191 -0.02 -23.68 6.77
CA PRO A 191 -0.15 -22.34 6.21
C PRO A 191 0.36 -21.24 7.15
N LEU A 192 0.20 -21.37 8.46
CA LEU A 192 0.71 -20.39 9.42
C LEU A 192 2.23 -20.49 9.57
N TYR A 193 2.79 -21.71 9.49
CA TYR A 193 4.25 -21.89 9.48
C TYR A 193 4.88 -21.26 8.24
N LEU A 194 4.28 -21.42 7.07
CA LEU A 194 4.73 -20.72 5.85
C LEU A 194 4.66 -19.20 6.01
N ALA A 195 3.68 -18.66 6.75
CA ALA A 195 3.65 -17.23 7.07
C ALA A 195 4.81 -16.81 7.97
N SER A 196 5.24 -17.67 8.92
CA SER A 196 6.42 -17.43 9.76
C SER A 196 7.76 -17.62 9.01
N LEU A 197 7.73 -18.19 7.80
CA LEU A 197 8.82 -18.17 6.84
C LEU A 197 8.75 -17.00 5.85
N GLY A 198 7.88 -16.03 6.10
CA GLY A 198 7.82 -14.79 5.35
C GLY A 198 6.84 -14.77 4.18
N LEU A 199 5.99 -15.78 3.96
CA LEU A 199 5.00 -15.77 2.90
C LEU A 199 3.81 -14.87 3.22
N ARG A 200 3.21 -14.29 2.17
CA ARG A 200 1.95 -13.55 2.32
C ARG A 200 0.76 -14.51 2.35
N ARG A 201 -0.30 -14.16 3.08
CA ARG A 201 -1.54 -14.95 3.11
C ARG A 201 -2.08 -15.27 1.71
N SER A 202 -2.02 -14.30 0.79
CA SER A 202 -2.49 -14.49 -0.58
C SER A 202 -1.60 -15.43 -1.39
N GLU A 203 -0.32 -15.46 -1.14
CA GLU A 203 0.63 -16.41 -1.73
C GLU A 203 0.32 -17.83 -1.23
N ILE A 204 0.24 -18.01 0.09
CA ILE A 204 -0.08 -19.31 0.72
C ILE A 204 -1.38 -19.89 0.15
N GLY A 205 -2.42 -19.06 0.01
CA GLY A 205 -3.72 -19.52 -0.52
C GLY A 205 -3.74 -19.86 -2.00
N ALA A 206 -2.67 -19.53 -2.76
CA ALA A 206 -2.53 -19.90 -4.16
C ALA A 206 -1.66 -21.14 -4.37
N LEU A 207 -0.86 -21.51 -3.35
CA LEU A 207 0.07 -22.62 -3.42
C LEU A 207 -0.65 -23.97 -3.40
N THR A 208 -0.11 -24.92 -4.14
CA THR A 208 -0.54 -26.31 -4.22
C THR A 208 0.68 -27.22 -3.98
N ILE A 209 0.44 -28.52 -3.82
CA ILE A 209 1.53 -29.50 -3.68
C ILE A 209 2.49 -29.49 -4.89
N LYS A 210 2.00 -29.15 -6.08
CA LYS A 210 2.83 -29.05 -7.30
C LYS A 210 3.87 -27.92 -7.27
N ASP A 211 3.73 -26.97 -6.35
CA ASP A 211 4.67 -25.86 -6.17
C ASP A 211 5.87 -26.26 -5.27
N LEU A 212 5.81 -27.45 -4.65
CA LEU A 212 6.89 -28.03 -3.85
C LEU A 212 7.63 -29.08 -4.66
N SER A 213 8.94 -28.86 -4.88
CA SER A 213 9.81 -29.83 -5.58
C SER A 213 10.23 -31.00 -4.67
N GLU A 214 10.79 -32.05 -5.26
CA GLU A 214 11.37 -33.20 -4.53
C GLU A 214 12.52 -32.75 -3.62
N ASP A 215 13.30 -31.76 -4.03
CA ASP A 215 14.41 -31.16 -3.27
C ASP A 215 13.94 -30.22 -2.15
N ASN A 216 12.69 -30.27 -1.74
CA ASN A 216 12.09 -29.40 -0.70
C ASN A 216 12.14 -27.89 -1.03
N ILE A 217 12.12 -27.53 -2.29
CA ILE A 217 12.09 -26.12 -2.72
C ILE A 217 10.65 -25.73 -3.05
N LEU A 218 10.10 -24.75 -2.33
CA LEU A 218 8.78 -24.18 -2.58
C LEU A 218 8.89 -23.00 -3.55
N THR A 219 8.21 -23.08 -4.70
CA THR A 219 8.16 -22.03 -5.71
C THR A 219 6.94 -21.12 -5.46
N VAL A 220 7.19 -19.86 -5.14
CA VAL A 220 6.15 -18.84 -4.93
C VAL A 220 6.08 -17.95 -6.16
N SER A 221 5.08 -18.16 -7.03
CA SER A 221 4.93 -17.45 -8.32
C SER A 221 3.54 -16.85 -8.54
N LYS A 222 2.64 -17.03 -7.59
CA LYS A 222 1.22 -16.68 -7.74
C LYS A 222 0.59 -16.25 -6.42
N ALA A 223 -0.53 -15.56 -6.50
CA ALA A 223 -1.33 -15.16 -5.34
C ALA A 223 -2.81 -15.35 -5.60
N LYS A 224 -3.56 -15.76 -4.59
CA LYS A 224 -5.02 -15.85 -4.59
C LYS A 224 -5.60 -14.55 -4.05
N VAL A 225 -6.30 -13.80 -4.89
CA VAL A 225 -6.86 -12.49 -4.56
C VAL A 225 -8.36 -12.47 -4.84
N GLN A 226 -9.08 -11.61 -4.13
CA GLN A 226 -10.51 -11.46 -4.33
C GLN A 226 -10.79 -10.29 -5.27
N GLY A 227 -11.53 -10.55 -6.35
CA GLY A 227 -11.98 -9.57 -7.32
C GLY A 227 -13.15 -8.71 -6.81
N SER A 228 -13.57 -7.76 -7.64
CA SER A 228 -14.70 -6.86 -7.35
C SER A 228 -16.05 -7.56 -7.32
N ASP A 229 -16.16 -8.69 -8.01
CA ASP A 229 -17.31 -9.60 -8.02
C ASP A 229 -17.33 -10.58 -6.82
N ASN A 230 -16.47 -10.38 -5.84
CA ASN A 230 -16.20 -11.24 -4.69
C ASN A 230 -15.68 -12.65 -5.04
N LYS A 231 -15.41 -12.97 -6.30
CA LYS A 231 -14.78 -14.23 -6.68
C LYS A 231 -13.29 -14.22 -6.38
N TRP A 232 -12.80 -15.39 -6.02
CA TRP A 232 -11.37 -15.60 -5.80
C TRP A 232 -10.71 -15.97 -7.12
N VAL A 233 -9.66 -15.26 -7.46
CA VAL A 233 -8.86 -15.50 -8.67
C VAL A 233 -7.41 -15.73 -8.30
N ILE A 234 -6.75 -16.63 -9.03
CA ILE A 234 -5.30 -16.82 -8.92
C ILE A 234 -4.65 -15.93 -9.96
N GLN A 235 -3.75 -15.06 -9.50
CA GLN A 235 -2.93 -14.20 -10.35
C GLN A 235 -1.49 -14.68 -10.29
N ASN A 236 -0.90 -14.96 -11.45
CA ASN A 236 0.52 -15.24 -11.59
C ASN A 236 1.31 -13.92 -11.49
N PHE A 237 2.50 -13.97 -10.90
CA PHE A 237 3.42 -12.85 -10.90
C PHE A 237 4.10 -12.75 -12.27
N THR A 238 4.32 -11.52 -12.75
CA THR A 238 5.12 -11.30 -13.95
C THR A 238 6.59 -11.61 -13.67
N LYS A 239 7.37 -11.97 -14.71
CA LYS A 239 8.81 -12.29 -14.59
C LYS A 239 9.63 -11.17 -13.95
N THR A 240 9.16 -9.93 -14.01
CA THR A 240 9.80 -8.74 -13.43
C THR A 240 9.41 -8.49 -11.98
N GLU A 241 8.42 -9.22 -11.43
CA GLU A 241 8.03 -9.04 -10.04
C GLU A 241 8.97 -9.80 -9.10
N ARG A 242 9.59 -9.07 -8.18
CA ARG A 242 10.44 -9.62 -7.10
C ARG A 242 9.69 -10.60 -6.17
N SER A 243 8.39 -10.76 -6.37
CA SER A 243 7.56 -11.72 -5.63
C SER A 243 7.76 -13.15 -6.10
N ASN A 244 8.24 -13.38 -7.34
CA ASN A 244 8.58 -14.73 -7.83
C ASN A 244 9.90 -15.18 -7.22
N ARG A 245 9.83 -16.21 -6.38
CA ARG A 245 10.98 -16.69 -5.61
C ARG A 245 10.90 -18.16 -5.25
N LYS A 246 12.04 -18.77 -4.98
CA LYS A 246 12.19 -20.13 -4.48
C LYS A 246 12.60 -20.07 -3.01
N ILE A 247 11.96 -20.86 -2.16
CA ILE A 247 12.20 -20.93 -0.72
C ILE A 247 12.55 -22.38 -0.37
N PRO A 248 13.77 -22.66 0.08
CA PRO A 248 14.10 -23.97 0.64
C PRO A 248 13.31 -24.18 1.93
N LEU A 249 12.64 -25.31 2.06
CA LEU A 249 11.90 -25.68 3.25
C LEU A 249 12.71 -26.68 4.08
N PRO A 250 12.59 -26.63 5.42
CA PRO A 250 13.05 -27.73 6.27
C PRO A 250 12.40 -29.05 5.84
N LYS A 251 13.17 -30.14 5.93
CA LYS A 251 12.70 -31.47 5.50
C LYS A 251 11.38 -31.86 6.19
N GLU A 252 11.30 -31.62 7.49
CA GLU A 252 10.12 -31.96 8.32
C GLU A 252 8.86 -31.23 7.85
N LEU A 253 9.01 -29.95 7.45
CA LEU A 253 7.89 -29.17 6.90
C LEU A 253 7.48 -29.70 5.52
N ALA A 254 8.45 -30.00 4.65
CA ALA A 254 8.19 -30.51 3.31
C ALA A 254 7.51 -31.89 3.37
N ASP A 255 7.96 -32.78 4.24
CA ASP A 255 7.37 -34.10 4.45
C ASP A 255 5.93 -33.97 4.99
N ARG A 256 5.71 -33.09 5.96
CA ARG A 256 4.37 -32.82 6.48
C ARG A 256 3.40 -32.26 5.41
N ILE A 257 3.88 -31.43 4.49
CA ILE A 257 3.10 -30.94 3.36
C ILE A 257 2.73 -32.10 2.41
N ARG A 258 3.67 -33.03 2.15
CA ARG A 258 3.43 -34.22 1.31
C ARG A 258 2.43 -35.17 1.94
N GLU A 259 2.57 -35.45 3.24
CA GLU A 259 1.64 -36.29 4.00
C GLU A 259 0.23 -35.69 4.04
N GLN A 260 0.13 -34.36 4.20
CA GLN A 260 -1.16 -33.68 4.17
C GLN A 260 -1.77 -33.64 2.76
N GLY A 261 -0.98 -33.82 1.70
CA GLY A 261 -1.39 -33.78 0.28
C GLY A 261 -1.75 -32.39 -0.25
N CYS A 262 -1.74 -31.38 0.59
CA CYS A 262 -2.06 -30.00 0.24
C CYS A 262 -1.33 -29.01 1.14
N ILE A 263 -1.19 -27.77 0.70
CA ILE A 263 -0.66 -26.67 1.54
C ILE A 263 -1.78 -26.05 2.36
N TYR A 264 -2.86 -25.66 1.70
CA TYR A 264 -4.07 -25.18 2.37
C TYR A 264 -5.30 -25.25 1.46
N GLU A 265 -6.31 -25.95 1.91
CA GLU A 265 -7.63 -26.00 1.28
C GLU A 265 -8.65 -25.32 2.18
N GLY A 266 -9.12 -24.14 1.77
CA GLY A 266 -10.11 -23.42 2.53
C GLY A 266 -10.23 -21.95 2.18
N PHE A 267 -11.16 -21.31 2.89
CA PHE A 267 -11.38 -19.88 2.75
C PHE A 267 -10.30 -19.10 3.50
N LEU A 268 -9.57 -18.19 2.79
CA LEU A 268 -8.43 -17.47 3.36
C LEU A 268 -8.76 -16.62 4.61
N GLY A 269 -10.01 -16.18 4.75
CA GLY A 269 -10.46 -15.49 5.95
C GLY A 269 -10.44 -16.39 7.20
N LYS A 270 -10.72 -17.69 7.03
CA LYS A 270 -10.72 -18.64 8.15
C LYS A 270 -9.35 -18.85 8.79
N MET A 271 -8.27 -18.68 8.06
CA MET A 271 -6.92 -18.66 8.67
C MET A 271 -6.80 -17.58 9.76
N TYR A 272 -7.29 -16.38 9.46
CA TYR A 272 -7.26 -15.27 10.42
C TYR A 272 -8.20 -15.52 11.60
N ASP A 273 -9.45 -15.96 11.32
CA ASP A 273 -10.45 -16.21 12.36
C ASP A 273 -9.97 -17.28 13.33
N ASN A 274 -9.43 -18.40 12.80
CA ASN A 274 -8.96 -19.51 13.64
C ASN A 274 -7.67 -19.17 14.39
N MET A 275 -6.76 -18.43 13.78
CA MET A 275 -5.59 -17.92 14.49
C MET A 275 -6.00 -17.07 15.70
N ARG A 276 -6.99 -16.18 15.53
CA ARG A 276 -7.53 -15.35 16.62
C ARG A 276 -8.17 -16.20 17.73
N ILE A 277 -8.82 -17.30 17.36
CA ILE A 277 -9.40 -18.24 18.34
C ILE A 277 -8.28 -18.89 19.16
N VAL A 278 -7.21 -19.34 18.50
CA VAL A 278 -6.05 -19.94 19.17
C VAL A 278 -5.39 -18.92 20.11
N GLU A 279 -5.06 -17.74 19.61
CA GLU A 279 -4.45 -16.66 20.39
C GLU A 279 -5.24 -16.41 21.69
N LYS A 280 -6.58 -16.32 21.58
CA LYS A 280 -7.45 -16.12 22.74
C LYS A 280 -7.40 -17.32 23.71
N ARG A 281 -7.38 -18.55 23.20
CA ARG A 281 -7.40 -19.76 24.02
C ARG A 281 -6.12 -19.96 24.84
N ILE A 282 -4.97 -19.60 24.25
CA ILE A 282 -3.69 -19.73 24.92
C ILE A 282 -3.17 -18.43 25.54
N GLY A 283 -4.01 -17.41 25.61
CA GLY A 283 -3.69 -16.14 26.26
C GLY A 283 -2.63 -15.32 25.56
N LEU A 284 -2.51 -15.44 24.21
CA LEU A 284 -1.59 -14.59 23.45
C LEU A 284 -2.21 -13.25 23.07
N PRO A 285 -1.41 -12.19 22.98
CA PRO A 285 -1.83 -10.94 22.37
C PRO A 285 -2.24 -11.17 20.91
N HIS A 286 -3.25 -10.44 20.43
CA HIS A 286 -3.68 -10.58 19.04
C HIS A 286 -2.68 -9.94 18.05
N PHE A 287 -2.08 -10.73 17.19
CA PHE A 287 -1.11 -10.26 16.19
C PHE A 287 -1.44 -10.58 14.72
N GLY A 288 -2.29 -11.51 14.42
CA GLY A 288 -2.72 -11.85 13.06
C GLY A 288 -1.61 -12.34 12.12
N ILE A 289 -1.99 -13.01 11.04
CA ILE A 289 -1.08 -13.75 10.13
C ILE A 289 0.07 -12.87 9.58
N HIS A 290 -0.21 -11.61 9.26
CA HIS A 290 0.84 -10.74 8.69
C HIS A 290 1.96 -10.45 9.68
N ARG A 291 1.73 -10.65 10.98
CA ARG A 291 2.74 -10.49 12.02
C ARG A 291 3.70 -11.68 12.11
N LEU A 292 3.27 -12.87 11.73
CA LEU A 292 4.19 -13.99 11.53
C LEU A 292 5.23 -13.69 10.44
N ARG A 293 4.84 -13.00 9.38
CA ARG A 293 5.79 -12.53 8.38
C ARG A 293 6.69 -11.39 8.91
N SER A 294 6.20 -10.57 9.84
CA SER A 294 7.05 -9.59 10.54
C SER A 294 8.04 -10.29 11.47
N PHE A 295 7.58 -11.31 12.18
CA PHE A 295 8.43 -12.20 12.99
C PHE A 295 9.58 -12.80 12.16
N PHE A 296 9.29 -13.34 10.94
CA PHE A 296 10.33 -13.81 10.02
C PHE A 296 11.42 -12.76 9.79
N ALA A 297 11.05 -11.52 9.47
CA ALA A 297 12.03 -10.48 9.18
C ALA A 297 12.87 -10.12 10.40
N SER A 298 12.25 -10.01 11.58
CA SER A 298 12.95 -9.73 12.84
C SER A 298 13.86 -10.88 13.23
N LYS A 299 13.36 -12.12 13.16
CA LYS A 299 14.15 -13.32 13.53
C LYS A 299 15.31 -13.56 12.57
N ALA A 300 15.10 -13.45 11.27
CA ALA A 300 16.17 -13.59 10.29
C ALA A 300 17.27 -12.54 10.48
N HIS A 301 16.88 -11.31 10.82
CA HIS A 301 17.85 -10.25 11.13
C HIS A 301 18.62 -10.55 12.43
N SER A 302 17.96 -10.96 13.52
CA SER A 302 18.62 -11.31 14.78
C SER A 302 19.58 -12.51 14.66
N LEU A 303 19.33 -13.39 13.68
CA LEU A 303 20.24 -14.49 13.33
C LEU A 303 21.39 -14.07 12.40
N GLY A 304 21.52 -12.78 12.09
CA GLY A 304 22.59 -12.23 11.26
C GLY A 304 22.42 -12.46 9.76
N LEU A 305 21.24 -12.83 9.26
CA LEU A 305 21.00 -12.95 7.84
C LEU A 305 21.13 -11.58 7.15
N HIS A 306 21.88 -11.56 6.05
CA HIS A 306 22.04 -10.34 5.27
C HIS A 306 20.71 -9.82 4.73
N ASP A 307 20.47 -8.50 4.77
CA ASP A 307 19.22 -7.85 4.33
C ASP A 307 18.76 -8.30 2.93
N SER A 308 19.71 -8.47 2.00
CA SER A 308 19.39 -8.92 0.62
C SER A 308 18.79 -10.32 0.58
N ILE A 309 19.18 -11.22 1.49
CA ILE A 309 18.63 -12.57 1.61
C ILE A 309 17.24 -12.50 2.21
N ILE A 310 17.07 -11.72 3.28
CA ILE A 310 15.75 -11.51 3.93
C ILE A 310 14.76 -10.94 2.93
N LEU A 311 15.17 -9.92 2.17
CA LEU A 311 14.36 -9.31 1.09
C LEU A 311 13.94 -10.35 0.05
N LYS A 312 14.88 -11.17 -0.41
CA LYS A 312 14.64 -12.20 -1.43
C LYS A 312 13.70 -13.29 -0.92
N LEU A 313 13.96 -13.86 0.25
CA LEU A 313 13.12 -14.90 0.84
C LEU A 313 11.72 -14.42 1.15
N GLY A 314 11.59 -13.22 1.74
CA GLY A 314 10.30 -12.62 2.02
C GLY A 314 9.61 -11.99 0.80
N GLY A 315 10.32 -11.71 -0.30
CA GLY A 315 9.75 -11.05 -1.48
C GLY A 315 9.32 -9.61 -1.21
N TRP A 316 10.11 -8.83 -0.46
CA TRP A 316 9.90 -7.39 -0.31
C TRP A 316 10.51 -6.62 -1.47
N LYS A 317 9.81 -5.57 -1.93
CA LYS A 317 10.29 -4.71 -3.02
C LYS A 317 11.35 -3.70 -2.58
N SER A 318 11.34 -3.30 -1.32
CA SER A 318 12.30 -2.35 -0.75
C SER A 318 12.70 -2.73 0.67
N ASP A 319 13.94 -2.41 1.02
CA ASP A 319 14.50 -2.55 2.37
C ASP A 319 13.84 -1.60 3.37
N TYR A 320 13.34 -0.45 2.92
CA TYR A 320 12.67 0.53 3.77
C TYR A 320 11.48 -0.09 4.53
N ILE A 321 10.63 -0.87 3.84
CA ILE A 321 9.48 -1.54 4.46
C ILE A 321 9.95 -2.63 5.43
N MET A 322 10.92 -3.42 5.02
CA MET A 322 11.50 -4.48 5.84
C MET A 322 12.19 -3.88 7.09
N LYS A 323 13.05 -2.88 6.91
CA LYS A 323 13.72 -2.16 8.01
C LYS A 323 12.74 -1.51 8.98
N GLY A 324 11.59 -1.04 8.49
CA GLY A 324 10.50 -0.55 9.35
C GLY A 324 9.90 -1.62 10.26
N ILE A 325 9.98 -2.90 9.88
CA ILE A 325 9.46 -4.02 10.66
C ILE A 325 10.40 -4.35 11.83
N TYR A 326 11.69 -4.51 11.58
CA TYR A 326 12.65 -4.94 12.62
C TYR A 326 13.32 -3.78 13.37
N ARG A 327 13.13 -2.51 12.98
CA ARG A 327 13.59 -1.36 13.78
C ARG A 327 13.11 -1.36 15.23
N LYS A 328 12.05 -2.09 15.52
CA LYS A 328 11.53 -2.25 16.88
C LYS A 328 12.29 -3.33 17.65
N ALA A 329 12.59 -4.46 17.02
CA ALA A 329 13.47 -5.48 17.59
C ALA A 329 14.87 -4.89 17.87
N LEU A 330 15.41 -4.10 16.91
CA LEU A 330 16.66 -3.34 17.10
C LEU A 330 16.65 -2.35 18.29
N LYS A 331 15.50 -1.87 18.74
CA LYS A 331 15.47 -0.98 19.92
C LYS A 331 15.70 -1.75 21.22
N GLU A 332 15.22 -2.98 21.27
CA GLU A 332 15.44 -3.87 22.42
C GLU A 332 16.88 -4.41 22.39
N ASP A 333 17.36 -4.87 21.23
CA ASP A 333 18.74 -5.29 20.99
C ASP A 333 19.74 -4.13 21.18
N LEU A 334 19.42 -2.90 20.73
CA LEU A 334 20.25 -1.71 20.92
C LEU A 334 20.45 -1.34 22.38
N GLN A 335 19.51 -1.64 23.27
CA GLN A 335 19.71 -1.39 24.71
C GLN A 335 20.73 -2.40 25.28
N GLU A 336 20.66 -3.63 24.86
CA GLU A 336 21.58 -4.69 25.30
C GLU A 336 22.97 -4.55 24.67
N GLU A 337 23.04 -4.35 23.35
CA GLU A 337 24.29 -4.08 22.62
C GLU A 337 24.93 -2.74 23.04
N SER A 338 24.13 -1.70 23.30
CA SER A 338 24.65 -0.42 23.82
C SER A 338 25.23 -0.59 25.20
N LYS A 339 24.68 -1.45 26.03
CA LYS A 339 25.22 -1.76 27.35
C LYS A 339 26.56 -2.47 27.24
N VAL A 340 26.65 -3.50 26.37
CA VAL A 340 27.90 -4.21 26.07
C VAL A 340 28.94 -3.25 25.47
N PHE A 341 28.55 -2.37 24.55
CA PHE A 341 29.43 -1.37 23.98
C PHE A 341 29.90 -0.37 25.03
N LEU A 342 29.00 0.15 25.87
CA LEU A 342 29.35 1.08 26.94
C LEU A 342 30.24 0.42 27.99
N ASP A 343 29.97 -0.82 28.39
CA ASP A 343 30.82 -1.58 29.29
C ASP A 343 32.21 -1.80 28.70
N HIS A 344 32.30 -2.12 27.41
CA HIS A 344 33.57 -2.27 26.71
C HIS A 344 34.35 -0.93 26.63
N MET A 345 33.67 0.17 26.32
CA MET A 345 34.27 1.50 26.28
C MET A 345 34.70 1.95 27.67
N THR A 346 33.90 1.71 28.71
CA THR A 346 34.23 2.05 30.09
C THR A 346 35.45 1.27 30.57
N ASN A 347 35.50 -0.02 30.31
CA ASN A 347 36.66 -0.87 30.69
C ASN A 347 37.94 -0.49 29.93
N ARG A 348 37.87 0.01 28.69
CA ARG A 348 39.07 0.46 27.97
C ARG A 348 39.53 1.86 28.31
N VAL A 349 38.61 2.74 28.71
CA VAL A 349 38.91 4.16 28.96
C VAL A 349 39.25 4.42 30.43
N VAL A 350 38.64 3.66 31.35
CA VAL A 350 38.83 3.83 32.81
C VAL A 350 40.00 2.98 33.37
N ASN A 351 40.32 1.83 32.73
CA ASN A 351 41.42 0.95 33.17
C ASN A 351 42.70 1.14 32.35
N LYS A 352 43.05 2.37 32.00
CA LYS A 352 44.41 2.73 31.62
C LYS A 352 45.16 3.16 32.87
N GLU A 353 45.52 2.22 33.69
CA GLU A 353 46.71 2.23 34.53
C GLU A 353 47.63 1.10 34.09
#